data_a55926b9a19778e5f36abdb6c92b7eaa
#
_entry.id   a55926b9a19778e5f36abdb6c92b7eaa
#
_cell.length_a   1.000
_cell.length_b   1.000
_cell.length_c   1.000
_cell.angle_alpha   90.00
_cell.angle_beta   90.00
_cell.angle_gamma   90.00
#
_symmetry.space_group_name_H-M   'P 1'
#
loop_
_entity.id
_entity.type
_entity.pdbx_description
1 polymer ?
#
loop_
_entity_poly.entity_id
_entity_poly.type
_entity_poly.pdbx_seq_one_letter_code
_entity_poly.pdbx_strand_id
1 'polypeptide(L)'
;MPNGSGVPTSLRRRVFREDGLKCASCGVPGFEKRFPRGGYGYYTHAEGVYLSIDHIVPKSNGGTNDRSNLRVLCTVCNTRKGAKNA
;
A
#
# COMPACT_ATOMS: atom_id res chain seq x y z
N MET A 1 3.02 -11.89 5.68
CA MET A 1 3.26 -11.77 5.13
C MET A 1 3.66 -11.10 4.76
N PRO A 2 3.75 -11.23 4.92
CA PRO A 2 4.16 -10.23 4.59
C PRO A 2 3.74 -9.61 3.51
N ASN A 3 3.76 -8.81 3.41
CA ASN A 3 3.21 -8.05 2.42
C ASN A 3 3.49 -8.56 1.05
N GLY A 4 4.14 -9.59 0.85
CA GLY A 4 4.36 -10.23 -0.43
C GLY A 4 4.78 -9.35 -1.59
N SER A 5 4.87 -8.04 -1.40
CA SER A 5 5.16 -7.15 -2.49
C SER A 5 6.65 -7.04 -2.78
N GLY A 6 7.49 -7.39 -1.83
CA GLY A 6 8.92 -7.27 -2.00
C GLY A 6 9.44 -5.84 -2.06
N VAL A 7 8.63 -4.86 -1.68
CA VAL A 7 9.07 -3.47 -1.67
C VAL A 7 9.90 -3.20 -0.42
N PRO A 8 11.13 -2.69 -0.57
CA PRO A 8 11.97 -2.39 0.60
C PRO A 8 11.30 -1.37 1.51
N THR A 9 11.58 -1.49 2.82
CA THR A 9 10.98 -0.60 3.81
C THR A 9 11.25 0.87 3.53
N SER A 10 12.48 1.21 3.14
CA SER A 10 12.84 2.59 2.86
C SER A 10 12.02 3.15 1.69
N LEU A 11 11.78 2.34 0.68
CA LEU A 11 10.98 2.75 -0.47
C LEU A 11 9.50 2.89 -0.10
N ARG A 12 8.99 1.98 0.71
CA ARG A 12 7.62 2.07 1.21
C ARG A 12 7.39 3.38 1.98
N ARG A 13 8.32 3.71 2.86
CA ARG A 13 8.24 4.96 3.62
C ARG A 13 8.26 6.18 2.70
N ARG A 14 9.09 6.11 1.67
CA ARG A 14 9.17 7.19 0.69
C ARG A 14 7.84 7.39 -0.04
N VAL A 15 7.21 6.29 -0.45
CA VAL A 15 5.93 6.36 -1.15
C VAL A 15 4.88 7.01 -0.24
N PHE A 16 4.78 6.57 1.02
CA PHE A 16 3.82 7.17 1.94
C PHE A 16 4.13 8.64 2.23
N ARG A 17 5.41 8.99 2.30
CA ARG A 17 5.79 10.37 2.55
C ARG A 17 5.45 11.28 1.39
N GLU A 18 5.67 10.81 0.16
CA GLU A 18 5.46 11.63 -1.03
C GLU A 18 4.00 11.68 -1.45
N ASP A 19 3.31 10.55 -1.39
CA ASP A 19 1.91 10.47 -1.81
C ASP A 19 0.93 10.77 -0.70
N GLY A 20 1.39 10.79 0.55
CA GLY A 20 0.54 11.00 1.70
C GLY A 20 -0.10 9.72 2.18
N LEU A 21 -0.69 9.78 3.37
CA LEU A 21 -1.34 8.64 3.99
C LEU A 21 -2.80 8.59 3.57
N LYS A 22 -3.02 8.32 2.31
CA LYS A 22 -4.38 8.20 1.77
C LYS A 22 -4.36 7.33 0.53
N CYS A 23 -5.49 6.69 0.27
CA CYS A 23 -5.65 5.86 -0.92
C CYS A 23 -5.62 6.73 -2.18
N ALA A 24 -4.80 6.33 -3.16
CA ALA A 24 -4.69 7.07 -4.40
C ALA A 24 -5.97 6.96 -5.26
N SER A 25 -6.77 5.94 -5.02
CA SER A 25 -7.99 5.70 -5.82
C SER A 25 -9.22 6.35 -5.20
N CYS A 26 -9.53 6.02 -3.94
CA CYS A 26 -10.74 6.52 -3.30
C CYS A 26 -10.51 7.70 -2.36
N GLY A 27 -9.25 7.96 -2.02
CA GLY A 27 -8.90 9.10 -1.16
C GLY A 27 -9.09 8.88 0.32
N VAL A 28 -9.42 7.65 0.77
CA VAL A 28 -9.62 7.42 2.20
C VAL A 28 -8.32 7.73 2.95
N PRO A 29 -8.38 8.57 4.00
CA PRO A 29 -7.18 8.90 4.75
C PRO A 29 -6.82 7.81 5.75
N GLY A 30 -5.54 7.75 6.11
CA GLY A 30 -5.06 6.79 7.08
C GLY A 30 -4.04 7.40 8.01
N PHE A 31 -3.45 6.56 8.83
CA PHE A 31 -2.47 6.99 9.81
C PHE A 31 -1.49 5.85 10.08
N GLU A 32 -0.30 6.21 10.57
CA GLU A 32 0.68 5.23 10.99
C GLU A 32 0.40 4.78 12.41
N LYS A 33 0.44 3.48 12.65
CA LYS A 33 0.31 2.91 13.98
C LYS A 33 1.56 2.11 14.29
N ARG A 34 2.19 2.40 15.42
CA ARG A 34 3.37 1.68 15.89
C ARG A 34 2.97 0.70 16.98
N PHE A 35 3.65 -0.41 17.04
CA PHE A 35 3.36 -1.47 18.01
C PHE A 35 4.45 -1.53 19.06
N PRO A 36 4.08 -1.83 20.33
CA PRO A 36 5.07 -1.86 21.44
C PRO A 36 6.20 -2.84 21.22
N ARG A 37 5.95 -3.94 20.52
CA ARG A 37 6.97 -4.97 20.27
C ARG A 37 7.80 -4.69 19.03
N GLY A 38 7.63 -3.52 18.46
CA GLY A 38 8.30 -3.16 17.22
C GLY A 38 7.39 -3.37 16.05
N GLY A 39 7.76 -2.76 14.93
CA GLY A 39 6.95 -2.79 13.74
C GLY A 39 5.90 -1.69 13.72
N TYR A 40 5.31 -1.51 12.58
CA TYR A 40 4.29 -0.48 12.37
C TYR A 40 3.44 -0.86 11.18
N GLY A 41 2.29 -0.21 11.06
CA GLY A 41 1.40 -0.41 9.92
C GLY A 41 0.66 0.88 9.60
N TYR A 42 -0.01 0.87 8.49
CA TYR A 42 -0.78 2.03 8.01
C TYR A 42 -2.25 1.63 7.92
N TYR A 43 -3.07 2.28 8.74
CA TYR A 43 -4.47 1.93 8.90
C TYR A 43 -5.36 3.10 8.53
N THR A 44 -6.65 2.83 8.35
CA THR A 44 -7.66 3.87 8.21
C THR A 44 -8.60 3.82 9.40
N HIS A 45 -9.50 4.81 9.51
CA HIS A 45 -10.49 4.80 10.56
C HIS A 45 -11.63 3.82 10.28
N ALA A 46 -11.67 3.25 9.09
CA ALA A 46 -12.63 2.19 8.76
C ALA A 46 -12.05 0.86 9.23
N GLU A 47 -12.75 0.17 10.09
CA GLU A 47 -12.28 -1.09 10.66
C GLU A 47 -11.98 -2.10 9.57
N GLY A 48 -10.80 -2.73 9.66
CA GLY A 48 -10.39 -3.73 8.69
C GLY A 48 -9.86 -3.17 7.38
N VAL A 49 -9.79 -1.85 7.24
CA VAL A 49 -9.28 -1.23 6.03
C VAL A 49 -7.88 -0.66 6.30
N TYR A 50 -6.91 -1.10 5.54
CA TYR A 50 -5.51 -0.71 5.68
C TYR A 50 -5.03 0.01 4.44
N LEU A 51 -3.95 0.78 4.58
CA LEU A 51 -3.22 1.33 3.44
C LEU A 51 -2.01 0.45 3.15
N SER A 52 -1.75 0.21 1.88
CA SER A 52 -0.60 -0.59 1.46
C SER A 52 -0.02 -0.01 0.18
N ILE A 53 1.18 -0.50 -0.18
CA ILE A 53 1.81 -0.12 -1.42
C ILE A 53 1.34 -1.06 -2.52
N ASP A 54 0.88 -0.48 -3.61
CA ASP A 54 0.40 -1.22 -4.77
C ASP A 54 1.33 -1.02 -5.96
N HIS A 55 1.56 -2.09 -6.71
CA HIS A 55 2.25 -2.01 -8.00
C HIS A 55 1.22 -1.68 -9.07
N ILE A 56 1.36 -0.52 -9.71
CA ILE A 56 0.42 -0.09 -10.76
C ILE A 56 0.39 -1.14 -11.86
N VAL A 57 1.58 -1.56 -12.31
CA VAL A 57 1.72 -2.75 -13.15
C VAL A 57 2.11 -3.89 -12.23
N PRO A 58 1.30 -4.95 -12.11
CA PRO A 58 1.62 -6.06 -11.20
C PRO A 58 2.93 -6.74 -11.58
N LYS A 59 3.63 -7.26 -10.58
CA LYS A 59 4.89 -7.99 -10.82
C LYS A 59 4.69 -9.16 -11.78
N SER A 60 3.54 -9.82 -11.70
CA SER A 60 3.21 -10.92 -12.60
C SER A 60 3.14 -10.48 -14.06
N ASN A 61 2.94 -9.19 -14.30
CA ASN A 61 2.89 -8.60 -15.64
C ASN A 61 4.15 -7.80 -15.97
N GLY A 62 5.26 -8.08 -15.28
CA GLY A 62 6.51 -7.39 -15.52
C GLY A 62 6.69 -6.09 -14.76
N GLY A 63 5.83 -5.80 -13.80
CA GLY A 63 5.95 -4.60 -13.00
C GLY A 63 7.20 -4.60 -12.13
N THR A 64 7.76 -3.42 -11.92
CA THR A 64 8.98 -3.24 -11.15
C THR A 64 8.71 -2.51 -9.86
N ASN A 65 9.76 -2.38 -9.02
CA ASN A 65 9.72 -1.57 -7.81
C ASN A 65 10.13 -0.13 -8.07
N ASP A 66 10.12 0.32 -9.33
CA ASP A 66 10.39 1.72 -9.63
C ASP A 66 9.36 2.59 -8.92
N ARG A 67 9.83 3.73 -8.38
CA ARG A 67 8.94 4.63 -7.64
C ARG A 67 7.69 4.99 -8.45
N SER A 68 7.83 5.18 -9.74
CA SER A 68 6.73 5.55 -10.62
C SER A 68 5.69 4.44 -10.77
N ASN A 69 6.03 3.21 -10.41
CA ASN A 69 5.12 2.06 -10.47
C ASN A 69 4.47 1.75 -9.13
N LEU A 70 4.68 2.59 -8.12
CA LEU A 70 4.17 2.34 -6.78
C LEU A 70 3.22 3.45 -6.36
N ARG A 71 2.17 3.07 -5.64
CA ARG A 71 1.20 4.01 -5.11
C ARG A 71 0.57 3.46 -3.85
N VAL A 72 -0.10 4.32 -3.09
CA VAL A 72 -0.81 3.89 -1.88
C VAL A 72 -2.23 3.51 -2.28
N LEU A 73 -2.66 2.31 -1.89
CA LEU A 73 -4.05 1.86 -2.05
C LEU A 73 -4.57 1.30 -0.75
N CYS A 74 -5.84 1.51 -0.48
CA CYS A 74 -6.50 0.84 0.64
C CYS A 74 -6.85 -0.59 0.22
N THR A 75 -7.14 -1.43 1.23
CA THR A 75 -7.43 -2.84 0.96
C THR A 75 -8.66 -3.03 0.09
N VAL A 76 -9.66 -2.14 0.20
CA VAL A 76 -10.87 -2.23 -0.62
C VAL A 76 -10.53 -2.03 -2.09
N CYS A 77 -9.80 -0.96 -2.41
CA CYS A 77 -9.43 -0.68 -3.80
C CYS A 77 -8.48 -1.72 -4.35
N ASN A 78 -7.56 -2.19 -3.50
CA ASN A 78 -6.61 -3.23 -3.90
C ASN A 78 -7.32 -4.55 -4.21
N THR A 79 -8.33 -4.91 -3.42
CA THR A 79 -9.13 -6.10 -3.67
C THR A 79 -9.89 -5.99 -4.99
N ARG A 80 -10.46 -4.83 -5.27
CA ARG A 80 -11.16 -4.61 -6.54
C ARG A 80 -10.21 -4.78 -7.72
N LYS A 81 -9.01 -4.21 -7.61
CA LYS A 81 -8.01 -4.33 -8.65
C LYS A 81 -7.60 -5.78 -8.83
N GLY A 82 -7.35 -6.49 -7.72
CA GLY A 82 -6.98 -7.90 -7.77
C GLY A 82 -8.04 -8.76 -8.41
N ALA A 83 -9.31 -8.51 -8.12
CA ALA A 83 -10.40 -9.25 -8.72
C ALA A 83 -10.44 -9.06 -10.23
N LYS A 84 -10.14 -7.86 -10.71
CA LYS A 84 -10.10 -7.59 -12.16
C LYS A 84 -8.94 -8.29 -12.84
N ASN A 85 -7.86 -8.51 -12.11
CA ASN A 85 -6.65 -9.09 -12.66
C ASN A 85 -6.57 -10.60 -12.43
N ALA A 86 -7.53 -11.16 -11.74
CA ALA A 86 -7.54 -12.57 -11.40
C ALA A 86 -7.94 -13.47 -12.58
#